data_6f6354da5e1baa96a3188e31bf29426f
#
_entry.id   6f6354da5e1baa96a3188e31bf29426f
#
_cell.length_a   1.000
_cell.length_b   1.000
_cell.length_c   1.000
_cell.angle_alpha   90.00
_cell.angle_beta   90.00
_cell.angle_gamma   90.00
#
_symmetry.space_group_name_H-M   'P 1'
#
loop_
_entity.id
_entity.type
_entity.pdbx_description
1 polymer ?
#
loop_
_entity_poly.entity_id
_entity_poly.type
_entity_poly.pdbx_seq_one_letter_code
_entity_poly.pdbx_strand_id
1 'polypeptide(L)'
;QLHTSAISYTVLCEESAMRPDGSCFRKAKALVAAQKSADDMHIVSVANTKVTPKGEAAAIDIHQYLPRIAGVLAACPMDQSVTYAVLDDLTGVEPVADLDTAIDGGSLCLFQDDDVIRIARGVNTLQTITGDLTEDMKKITVVEAMDLIQEDIIRTFKTYYLGKKKNTADNQALFVSDISTYLQTLAEEDVIDRESGISVAVDVAAMRAAWEGAGTSTAELSDAQVKKKTFRSQVFVAAQAHVLDAMEDMKMVFTMG
;
A
#
# COMPACT_ATOMS: atom_id res chain seq x y z
N GLN A 1 -4.62 -15.22 24.71
CA GLN A 1 -4.57 -13.84 25.23
C GLN A 1 -3.79 -13.03 24.20
N LEU A 2 -4.53 -12.33 23.33
CA LEU A 2 -3.97 -11.28 22.49
C LEU A 2 -3.57 -10.15 23.44
N HIS A 3 -2.28 -10.05 23.73
CA HIS A 3 -1.77 -8.96 24.52
C HIS A 3 -1.94 -7.62 23.78
N THR A 4 -2.41 -6.66 24.50
CA THR A 4 -2.73 -5.26 24.31
C THR A 4 -1.65 -4.37 23.63
N SER A 5 -0.69 -4.93 22.88
CA SER A 5 0.44 -4.21 22.28
C SER A 5 0.30 -3.95 20.79
N ALA A 6 -0.84 -4.30 20.18
CA ALA A 6 -1.09 -4.08 18.77
C ALA A 6 -2.14 -2.99 18.59
N ILE A 7 -1.83 -1.98 17.79
CA ILE A 7 -2.71 -0.86 17.50
C ILE A 7 -3.01 -0.87 16.00
N SER A 8 -4.30 -1.04 15.70
CA SER A 8 -4.81 -0.79 14.35
C SER A 8 -4.96 0.70 14.15
N TYR A 9 -4.35 1.26 13.12
CA TYR A 9 -4.52 2.67 12.80
C TYR A 9 -5.47 2.88 11.63
N THR A 10 -6.28 3.94 11.78
CA THR A 10 -7.10 4.47 10.69
C THR A 10 -6.54 5.85 10.36
N VAL A 11 -6.44 6.16 9.08
CA VAL A 11 -5.95 7.48 8.64
C VAL A 11 -6.81 8.58 9.23
N LEU A 12 -6.18 9.42 10.03
CA LEU A 12 -6.71 10.75 10.32
C LEU A 12 -6.40 11.62 9.10
N CYS A 13 -7.45 12.08 8.40
CA CYS A 13 -7.28 12.98 7.28
C CYS A 13 -6.71 14.31 7.78
N GLU A 14 -5.45 14.57 7.49
CA GLU A 14 -4.92 15.92 7.56
C GLU A 14 -5.35 16.71 6.30
N GLU A 15 -5.39 18.03 6.41
CA GLU A 15 -5.84 18.92 5.32
C GLU A 15 -4.97 18.75 4.06
N SER A 16 -3.69 18.39 4.22
CA SER A 16 -2.74 18.07 3.15
C SER A 16 -3.02 16.72 2.45
N ALA A 17 -3.76 15.82 3.10
CA ALA A 17 -4.15 14.52 2.54
C ALA A 17 -5.57 14.53 1.96
N MET A 18 -6.24 15.68 1.95
CA MET A 18 -7.57 15.86 1.40
C MET A 18 -7.50 16.03 -0.12
N ARG A 19 -8.34 15.30 -0.82
CA ARG A 19 -8.57 15.51 -2.26
C ARG A 19 -9.34 16.82 -2.49
N PRO A 20 -9.29 17.39 -3.71
CA PRO A 20 -10.06 18.58 -4.07
C PRO A 20 -11.58 18.44 -3.84
N ASP A 21 -12.11 17.23 -3.84
CA ASP A 21 -13.51 16.91 -3.56
C ASP A 21 -13.84 16.81 -2.06
N GLY A 22 -12.86 17.05 -1.17
CA GLY A 22 -13.01 16.96 0.27
C GLY A 22 -12.93 15.53 0.83
N SER A 23 -12.63 14.52 0.00
CA SER A 23 -12.42 13.14 0.47
C SER A 23 -10.99 12.92 0.98
N CYS A 24 -10.81 12.02 1.93
CA CYS A 24 -9.49 11.66 2.44
C CYS A 24 -8.75 10.70 1.50
N PHE A 25 -7.47 10.93 1.33
CA PHE A 25 -6.62 10.14 0.44
C PHE A 25 -6.39 8.71 0.94
N ARG A 26 -6.45 8.46 2.25
CA ARG A 26 -5.96 7.21 2.86
C ARG A 26 -6.92 6.56 3.83
N LYS A 27 -7.04 5.24 3.67
CA LYS A 27 -7.41 4.33 4.74
C LYS A 27 -6.31 3.28 4.84
N ALA A 28 -5.32 3.53 5.68
CA ALA A 28 -4.33 2.52 5.95
C ALA A 28 -4.97 1.34 6.72
N LYS A 29 -4.64 0.12 6.34
CA LYS A 29 -5.17 -1.12 6.94
C LYS A 29 -4.11 -1.86 7.74
N ALA A 30 -2.99 -1.21 8.04
CA ALA A 30 -1.91 -1.84 8.76
C ALA A 30 -2.14 -1.89 10.26
N LEU A 31 -1.58 -2.91 10.89
CA LEU A 31 -1.50 -3.09 12.33
C LEU A 31 -0.08 -2.76 12.79
N VAL A 32 0.10 -1.75 13.64
CA VAL A 32 1.39 -1.43 14.26
C VAL A 32 1.49 -2.11 15.61
N ALA A 33 2.56 -2.87 15.83
CA ALA A 33 2.79 -3.64 17.04
C ALA A 33 4.26 -3.55 17.49
N ALA A 34 4.53 -3.76 18.77
CA ALA A 34 5.90 -3.87 19.26
C ALA A 34 6.38 -5.32 19.25
N GLN A 35 7.60 -5.54 18.73
CA GLN A 35 8.31 -6.83 18.71
C GLN A 35 7.43 -8.02 18.29
N LYS A 36 6.56 -7.81 17.31
CA LYS A 36 5.62 -8.83 16.85
C LYS A 36 6.28 -9.73 15.81
N SER A 37 6.39 -11.00 16.10
CA SER A 37 6.71 -12.00 15.07
C SER A 37 5.45 -12.28 14.25
N ALA A 38 5.49 -11.94 12.96
CA ALA A 38 4.42 -12.15 12.00
C ALA A 38 5.02 -12.32 10.60
N ASP A 39 4.19 -12.74 9.66
CA ASP A 39 4.53 -12.82 8.24
C ASP A 39 3.31 -12.32 7.46
N ASP A 40 3.16 -11.00 7.42
CA ASP A 40 1.98 -10.36 6.85
C ASP A 40 2.31 -8.93 6.40
N MET A 41 1.92 -8.58 5.17
CA MET A 41 2.19 -7.27 4.59
C MET A 41 1.42 -6.11 5.27
N HIS A 42 0.37 -6.40 6.02
CA HIS A 42 -0.40 -5.38 6.77
C HIS A 42 -0.02 -5.30 8.25
N ILE A 43 1.06 -5.97 8.67
CA ILE A 43 1.58 -5.86 10.02
C ILE A 43 2.94 -5.16 9.99
N VAL A 44 3.07 -4.09 10.77
CA VAL A 44 4.32 -3.36 10.99
C VAL A 44 4.81 -3.65 12.40
N SER A 45 5.95 -4.34 12.53
CA SER A 45 6.55 -4.67 13.82
C SER A 45 7.66 -3.69 14.16
N VAL A 46 7.56 -3.00 15.30
CA VAL A 46 8.61 -2.09 15.79
C VAL A 46 9.58 -2.86 16.67
N ALA A 47 10.87 -2.87 16.33
CA ALA A 47 11.89 -3.65 17.03
C ALA A 47 12.34 -3.03 18.36
N ASN A 48 12.37 -1.69 18.45
CA ASN A 48 12.84 -0.98 19.64
C ASN A 48 11.95 -1.29 20.85
N THR A 49 12.53 -1.21 22.05
CA THR A 49 11.83 -1.49 23.30
C THR A 49 11.43 -0.22 24.04
N LYS A 50 12.24 0.84 23.97
CA LYS A 50 12.00 2.11 24.66
C LYS A 50 12.37 3.31 23.81
N VAL A 51 11.69 4.42 24.09
CA VAL A 51 11.97 5.74 23.50
C VAL A 51 11.91 6.80 24.62
N THR A 52 12.60 7.92 24.41
CA THR A 52 12.57 9.06 25.33
C THR A 52 11.88 10.22 24.62
N PRO A 53 10.63 10.56 24.97
CA PRO A 53 9.95 11.73 24.41
C PRO A 53 10.63 13.04 24.84
N LYS A 54 10.50 14.05 24.02
CA LYS A 54 11.03 15.38 24.29
C LYS A 54 10.32 16.02 25.50
N GLY A 55 11.11 16.46 26.45
CA GLY A 55 10.61 17.02 27.71
C GLY A 55 10.41 16.00 28.83
N GLU A 56 10.55 14.70 28.55
CA GLU A 56 10.53 13.66 29.57
C GLU A 56 11.96 13.32 30.06
N ALA A 57 12.09 13.10 31.36
CA ALA A 57 13.39 12.74 31.98
C ALA A 57 13.68 11.22 31.89
N ALA A 58 12.68 10.41 31.60
CA ALA A 58 12.78 8.95 31.56
C ALA A 58 12.27 8.38 30.25
N ALA A 59 12.91 7.29 29.80
CA ALA A 59 12.44 6.53 28.67
C ALA A 59 11.10 5.84 29.01
N ILE A 60 10.19 5.85 28.06
CA ILE A 60 8.92 5.13 28.10
C ILE A 60 8.99 3.86 27.27
N ASP A 61 8.11 2.90 27.54
CA ASP A 61 7.97 1.70 26.75
C ASP A 61 7.45 2.03 25.36
N ILE A 62 7.98 1.37 24.32
CA ILE A 62 7.61 1.61 22.94
C ILE A 62 6.10 1.43 22.69
N HIS A 63 5.41 0.57 23.45
CA HIS A 63 3.97 0.37 23.35
C HIS A 63 3.17 1.66 23.55
N GLN A 64 3.67 2.58 24.35
CA GLN A 64 3.04 3.88 24.59
C GLN A 64 3.25 4.85 23.41
N TYR A 65 4.25 4.59 22.58
CA TYR A 65 4.61 5.41 21.43
C TYR A 65 4.04 4.87 20.09
N LEU A 66 3.55 3.63 20.05
CA LEU A 66 2.98 3.05 18.82
C LEU A 66 1.88 3.91 18.16
N PRO A 67 0.97 4.59 18.90
CA PRO A 67 -0.01 5.47 18.26
C PRO A 67 0.63 6.61 17.47
N ARG A 68 1.76 7.14 17.95
CA ARG A 68 2.52 8.19 17.23
C ARG A 68 3.16 7.63 15.97
N ILE A 69 3.77 6.45 16.02
CA ILE A 69 4.31 5.77 14.83
C ILE A 69 3.18 5.52 13.83
N ALA A 70 2.05 4.98 14.26
CA ALA A 70 0.89 4.77 13.40
C ALA A 70 0.41 6.07 12.74
N GLY A 71 0.42 7.18 13.48
CA GLY A 71 0.10 8.51 12.95
C GLY A 71 1.11 8.99 11.89
N VAL A 72 2.41 8.73 12.08
CA VAL A 72 3.46 9.07 11.10
C VAL A 72 3.28 8.26 9.81
N LEU A 73 3.07 6.94 9.94
CA LEU A 73 2.79 6.09 8.79
C LEU A 73 1.55 6.56 8.03
N ALA A 74 0.47 6.86 8.74
CA ALA A 74 -0.77 7.32 8.14
C ALA A 74 -0.66 8.71 7.47
N ALA A 75 0.17 9.60 7.99
CA ALA A 75 0.37 10.96 7.47
C ALA A 75 1.38 11.05 6.32
N CYS A 76 2.17 9.99 6.09
CA CYS A 76 3.16 9.98 5.01
C CYS A 76 2.47 10.11 3.63
N PRO A 77 2.82 11.07 2.76
CA PRO A 77 2.25 11.18 1.42
C PRO A 77 2.53 9.95 0.56
N MET A 78 1.68 9.70 -0.45
CA MET A 78 1.80 8.50 -1.30
C MET A 78 2.98 8.54 -2.27
N ASP A 79 3.52 9.71 -2.54
CA ASP A 79 4.72 9.96 -3.34
C ASP A 79 6.02 9.87 -2.52
N GLN A 80 5.92 9.49 -1.24
CA GLN A 80 7.05 9.39 -0.31
C GLN A 80 7.04 8.07 0.43
N SER A 81 8.16 7.76 1.09
CA SER A 81 8.31 6.67 2.05
C SER A 81 8.52 7.23 3.46
N VAL A 82 8.10 6.49 4.45
CA VAL A 82 8.43 6.78 5.86
C VAL A 82 9.89 6.45 6.21
N THR A 83 10.63 5.85 5.27
CA THR A 83 12.07 5.63 5.41
C THR A 83 12.78 6.94 5.66
N TYR A 84 13.61 6.97 6.69
CA TYR A 84 14.39 8.13 7.12
C TYR A 84 13.54 9.30 7.69
N ALA A 85 12.23 9.11 7.92
CA ALA A 85 11.37 10.12 8.52
C ALA A 85 11.86 10.50 9.93
N VAL A 86 11.85 11.81 10.21
CA VAL A 86 12.28 12.36 11.50
C VAL A 86 11.14 12.26 12.51
N LEU A 87 11.47 11.82 13.72
CA LEU A 87 10.61 11.83 14.90
C LEU A 87 11.08 12.94 15.85
N ASP A 88 10.66 14.15 15.55
CA ASP A 88 11.10 15.39 16.20
C ASP A 88 10.62 15.55 17.64
N ASP A 89 9.70 14.73 18.07
CA ASP A 89 9.16 14.62 19.42
C ASP A 89 9.94 13.64 20.32
N LEU A 90 11.01 13.02 19.80
CA LEU A 90 11.93 12.16 20.57
C LEU A 90 13.29 12.83 20.81
N THR A 91 13.91 12.49 21.94
CA THR A 91 15.30 12.87 22.29
C THR A 91 16.21 11.66 22.43
N GLY A 92 15.66 10.44 22.45
CA GLY A 92 16.43 9.21 22.57
C GLY A 92 15.62 7.98 22.18
N VAL A 93 16.34 6.93 21.82
CA VAL A 93 15.80 5.62 21.51
C VAL A 93 16.76 4.54 22.03
N GLU A 94 16.22 3.47 22.59
CA GLU A 94 17.03 2.31 22.92
C GLU A 94 17.47 1.62 21.63
N PRO A 95 18.79 1.45 21.39
CA PRO A 95 19.29 0.95 20.12
C PRO A 95 18.91 -0.51 19.90
N VAL A 96 18.63 -0.87 18.66
CA VAL A 96 18.53 -2.25 18.19
C VAL A 96 19.96 -2.79 17.99
N ALA A 97 20.24 -4.00 18.47
CA ALA A 97 21.60 -4.56 18.49
C ALA A 97 22.19 -4.76 17.08
N ASP A 98 21.37 -5.18 16.13
CA ASP A 98 21.73 -5.33 14.72
C ASP A 98 20.57 -4.77 13.88
N LEU A 99 20.78 -3.58 13.34
CA LEU A 99 19.77 -2.83 12.62
C LEU A 99 19.43 -3.50 11.29
N ASP A 100 20.46 -3.94 10.54
CA ASP A 100 20.29 -4.53 9.23
C ASP A 100 19.55 -5.87 9.33
N THR A 101 19.98 -6.74 10.25
CA THR A 101 19.30 -8.02 10.50
C THR A 101 17.84 -7.82 10.93
N ALA A 102 17.55 -6.80 11.74
CA ALA A 102 16.18 -6.53 12.17
C ALA A 102 15.30 -6.04 11.01
N ILE A 103 15.83 -5.15 10.16
CA ILE A 103 15.13 -4.65 8.96
C ILE A 103 14.89 -5.78 7.95
N ASP A 104 15.90 -6.58 7.66
CA ASP A 104 15.79 -7.75 6.78
C ASP A 104 14.79 -8.78 7.31
N GLY A 105 14.68 -8.89 8.64
CA GLY A 105 13.65 -9.67 9.33
C GLY A 105 12.25 -9.04 9.34
N GLY A 106 12.03 -7.92 8.64
CA GLY A 106 10.71 -7.27 8.53
C GLY A 106 10.33 -6.42 9.73
N SER A 107 11.31 -5.88 10.46
CA SER A 107 11.06 -5.00 11.60
C SER A 107 11.34 -3.55 11.26
N LEU A 108 10.37 -2.67 11.54
CA LEU A 108 10.60 -1.23 11.54
C LEU A 108 11.45 -0.86 12.74
N CYS A 109 12.56 -0.18 12.48
CA CYS A 109 13.52 0.21 13.50
C CYS A 109 13.62 1.73 13.58
N LEU A 110 13.70 2.23 14.81
CA LEU A 110 14.07 3.60 15.10
C LEU A 110 15.56 3.65 15.47
N PHE A 111 16.28 4.65 14.97
CA PHE A 111 17.68 4.84 15.27
C PHE A 111 18.01 6.33 15.47
N GLN A 112 19.11 6.58 16.14
CA GLN A 112 19.63 7.92 16.31
C GLN A 112 20.59 8.24 15.17
N ASP A 113 20.31 9.34 14.48
CA ASP A 113 21.13 9.92 13.43
C ASP A 113 21.54 11.31 13.88
N ASP A 114 22.79 11.46 14.29
CA ASP A 114 23.31 12.65 14.97
C ASP A 114 22.40 13.06 16.17
N ASP A 115 21.73 14.20 16.06
CA ASP A 115 20.88 14.78 17.11
C ASP A 115 19.39 14.48 16.95
N VAL A 116 19.00 13.66 15.96
CA VAL A 116 17.60 13.35 15.65
C VAL A 116 17.32 11.84 15.67
N ILE A 117 16.08 11.49 16.00
CA ILE A 117 15.62 10.10 15.88
C ILE A 117 14.86 9.94 14.58
N ARG A 118 15.18 8.86 13.87
CA ARG A 118 14.57 8.55 12.56
C ARG A 118 14.02 7.13 12.49
N ILE A 119 13.11 6.92 11.55
CA ILE A 119 12.72 5.58 11.09
C ILE A 119 13.80 5.10 10.12
N ALA A 120 14.39 3.94 10.37
CA ALA A 120 15.46 3.42 9.54
C ALA A 120 14.96 3.02 8.15
N ARG A 121 13.88 2.23 8.09
CA ARG A 121 13.26 1.80 6.83
C ARG A 121 11.78 1.49 7.02
N GLY A 122 10.97 1.85 6.02
CA GLY A 122 9.52 1.60 5.98
C GLY A 122 9.18 0.20 5.52
N VAL A 123 9.40 -0.80 6.38
CA VAL A 123 9.13 -2.22 6.08
C VAL A 123 8.02 -2.78 6.96
N ASN A 124 7.34 -3.80 6.43
CA ASN A 124 6.35 -4.61 7.13
C ASN A 124 6.90 -6.01 7.46
N THR A 125 6.10 -6.86 8.08
CA THR A 125 6.57 -8.18 8.54
C THR A 125 6.52 -9.29 7.49
N LEU A 126 6.20 -8.99 6.23
CA LEU A 126 6.17 -9.99 5.17
C LEU A 126 7.58 -10.58 4.92
N GLN A 127 7.71 -11.89 4.98
CA GLN A 127 8.95 -12.61 4.73
C GLN A 127 8.78 -13.69 3.66
N THR A 128 7.65 -14.39 3.68
CA THR A 128 7.39 -15.48 2.75
C THR A 128 6.82 -14.96 1.43
N ILE A 129 7.59 -15.07 0.38
CA ILE A 129 7.19 -14.66 -0.98
C ILE A 129 6.68 -15.89 -1.72
N THR A 130 5.37 -16.01 -1.84
CA THR A 130 4.69 -17.12 -2.52
C THR A 130 3.45 -16.65 -3.28
N GLY A 131 3.14 -17.31 -4.39
CA GLY A 131 1.97 -16.97 -5.18
C GLY A 131 2.07 -15.57 -5.81
N ASP A 132 1.15 -14.71 -5.48
CA ASP A 132 1.08 -13.34 -6.00
C ASP A 132 1.87 -12.32 -5.15
N LEU A 133 2.54 -12.76 -4.08
CA LEU A 133 3.35 -11.89 -3.22
C LEU A 133 4.74 -11.65 -3.84
N THR A 134 5.18 -10.40 -3.85
CA THR A 134 6.50 -9.99 -4.38
C THR A 134 7.36 -9.35 -3.30
N GLU A 135 8.66 -9.23 -3.55
CA GLU A 135 9.60 -8.55 -2.64
C GLU A 135 9.20 -7.09 -2.39
N ASP A 136 8.63 -6.40 -3.39
CA ASP A 136 8.19 -5.02 -3.26
C ASP A 136 7.09 -4.85 -2.20
N MET A 137 6.28 -5.90 -1.97
CA MET A 137 5.24 -5.89 -0.94
C MET A 137 5.77 -5.93 0.50
N LYS A 138 7.08 -6.07 0.70
CA LYS A 138 7.72 -5.85 2.00
C LYS A 138 7.77 -4.37 2.39
N LYS A 139 7.56 -3.46 1.43
CA LYS A 139 7.55 -2.01 1.65
C LYS A 139 6.15 -1.52 2.04
N ILE A 140 6.08 -0.73 3.11
CA ILE A 140 4.82 -0.15 3.58
C ILE A 140 4.18 0.71 2.49
N THR A 141 4.95 1.56 1.84
CA THR A 141 4.49 2.46 0.76
C THR A 141 3.84 1.71 -0.40
N VAL A 142 4.41 0.57 -0.82
CA VAL A 142 3.86 -0.24 -1.92
C VAL A 142 2.53 -0.87 -1.53
N VAL A 143 2.44 -1.45 -0.33
CA VAL A 143 1.19 -2.05 0.18
C VAL A 143 0.09 -1.01 0.34
N GLU A 144 0.41 0.17 0.88
CA GLU A 144 -0.55 1.25 1.03
C GLU A 144 -1.06 1.77 -0.33
N ALA A 145 -0.20 1.86 -1.35
CA ALA A 145 -0.62 2.23 -2.69
C ALA A 145 -1.55 1.18 -3.31
N MET A 146 -1.25 -0.12 -3.13
CA MET A 146 -2.11 -1.21 -3.60
C MET A 146 -3.48 -1.18 -2.92
N ASP A 147 -3.52 -0.97 -1.61
CA ASP A 147 -4.76 -0.85 -0.83
C ASP A 147 -5.60 0.35 -1.27
N LEU A 148 -4.95 1.51 -1.50
CA LEU A 148 -5.60 2.71 -2.01
C LEU A 148 -6.27 2.44 -3.36
N ILE A 149 -5.52 1.87 -4.31
CA ILE A 149 -6.01 1.55 -5.66
C ILE A 149 -7.23 0.62 -5.57
N GLN A 150 -7.11 -0.45 -4.80
CA GLN A 150 -8.19 -1.41 -4.62
C GLN A 150 -9.46 -0.76 -4.03
N GLU A 151 -9.31 0.03 -2.98
CA GLU A 151 -10.45 0.67 -2.32
C GLU A 151 -11.13 1.71 -3.20
N ASP A 152 -10.36 2.51 -3.93
CA ASP A 152 -10.90 3.55 -4.80
C ASP A 152 -11.66 2.96 -6.01
N ILE A 153 -11.15 1.88 -6.60
CA ILE A 153 -11.85 1.16 -7.67
C ILE A 153 -13.16 0.56 -7.13
N ILE A 154 -13.12 -0.10 -5.97
CA ILE A 154 -14.31 -0.66 -5.32
C ILE A 154 -15.32 0.44 -4.98
N ARG A 155 -14.86 1.57 -4.46
CA ARG A 155 -15.70 2.73 -4.12
C ARG A 155 -16.37 3.31 -5.35
N THR A 156 -15.61 3.48 -6.43
CA THR A 156 -16.11 3.96 -7.71
C THR A 156 -17.20 3.03 -8.26
N PHE A 157 -16.94 1.71 -8.25
CA PHE A 157 -17.93 0.72 -8.64
C PHE A 157 -19.22 0.81 -7.80
N LYS A 158 -19.10 0.83 -6.48
CA LYS A 158 -20.24 0.93 -5.55
C LYS A 158 -21.03 2.23 -5.74
N THR A 159 -20.33 3.33 -5.97
CA THR A 159 -20.95 4.66 -6.04
C THR A 159 -21.67 4.89 -7.36
N TYR A 160 -21.10 4.46 -8.50
CA TYR A 160 -21.59 4.87 -9.82
C TYR A 160 -22.19 3.74 -10.64
N TYR A 161 -21.87 2.47 -10.36
CA TYR A 161 -22.24 1.32 -11.17
C TYR A 161 -23.19 0.35 -10.49
N LEU A 162 -22.91 -0.03 -9.23
CA LEU A 162 -23.62 -1.08 -8.51
C LEU A 162 -25.12 -0.74 -8.36
N GLY A 163 -25.97 -1.54 -9.01
CA GLY A 163 -27.41 -1.34 -9.01
C GLY A 163 -27.92 -0.16 -9.83
N LYS A 164 -27.03 0.70 -10.36
CA LYS A 164 -27.37 1.92 -11.12
C LYS A 164 -27.22 1.77 -12.63
N LYS A 165 -26.27 0.94 -13.07
CA LYS A 165 -26.01 0.67 -14.49
C LYS A 165 -26.36 -0.76 -14.84
N LYS A 166 -26.91 -0.99 -16.04
CA LYS A 166 -27.09 -2.35 -16.56
C LYS A 166 -25.76 -2.90 -17.03
N ASN A 167 -25.57 -4.22 -16.90
CA ASN A 167 -24.36 -4.89 -17.36
C ASN A 167 -24.39 -5.03 -18.90
N THR A 168 -23.94 -4.01 -19.59
CA THR A 168 -23.76 -3.97 -21.04
C THR A 168 -22.29 -3.79 -21.37
N ALA A 169 -21.88 -4.15 -22.59
CA ALA A 169 -20.51 -3.95 -23.05
C ALA A 169 -20.09 -2.46 -22.98
N ASP A 170 -21.00 -1.54 -23.30
CA ASP A 170 -20.74 -0.10 -23.27
C ASP A 170 -20.50 0.39 -21.82
N ASN A 171 -21.31 -0.07 -20.86
CA ASN A 171 -21.13 0.29 -19.44
C ASN A 171 -19.87 -0.35 -18.85
N GLN A 172 -19.48 -1.55 -19.31
CA GLN A 172 -18.19 -2.13 -18.93
C GLN A 172 -17.02 -1.33 -19.53
N ALA A 173 -17.12 -0.90 -20.79
CA ALA A 173 -16.10 -0.05 -21.40
C ALA A 173 -15.96 1.30 -20.68
N LEU A 174 -17.09 1.89 -20.25
CA LEU A 174 -17.07 3.12 -19.45
C LEU A 174 -16.34 2.91 -18.12
N PHE A 175 -16.64 1.83 -17.40
CA PHE A 175 -15.96 1.50 -16.14
C PHE A 175 -14.46 1.24 -16.34
N VAL A 176 -14.05 0.54 -17.38
CA VAL A 176 -12.65 0.36 -17.78
C VAL A 176 -11.98 1.70 -18.03
N SER A 177 -12.65 2.63 -18.71
CA SER A 177 -12.15 3.99 -18.97
C SER A 177 -11.96 4.79 -17.66
N ASP A 178 -12.92 4.70 -16.74
CA ASP A 178 -12.83 5.38 -15.44
C ASP A 178 -11.61 4.89 -14.63
N ILE A 179 -11.40 3.55 -14.59
CA ILE A 179 -10.23 2.96 -13.93
C ILE A 179 -8.95 3.42 -14.63
N SER A 180 -8.91 3.40 -15.98
CA SER A 180 -7.72 3.82 -16.72
C SER A 180 -7.36 5.28 -16.44
N THR A 181 -8.35 6.18 -16.41
CA THR A 181 -8.14 7.59 -16.08
C THR A 181 -7.63 7.76 -14.66
N TYR A 182 -8.20 7.03 -13.70
CA TYR A 182 -7.76 7.05 -12.31
C TYR A 182 -6.29 6.61 -12.17
N LEU A 183 -5.90 5.49 -12.78
CA LEU A 183 -4.52 5.01 -12.74
C LEU A 183 -3.54 6.00 -13.43
N GLN A 184 -3.96 6.67 -14.50
CA GLN A 184 -3.16 7.73 -15.12
C GLN A 184 -2.96 8.93 -14.18
N THR A 185 -3.99 9.31 -13.41
CA THR A 185 -3.85 10.36 -12.38
C THR A 185 -2.83 9.96 -11.32
N LEU A 186 -2.86 8.72 -10.83
CA LEU A 186 -1.86 8.22 -9.89
C LEU A 186 -0.44 8.19 -10.48
N ALA A 187 -0.32 7.98 -11.78
CA ALA A 187 0.98 8.08 -12.46
C ALA A 187 1.45 9.53 -12.59
N GLU A 188 0.55 10.51 -12.72
CA GLU A 188 0.90 11.93 -12.68
C GLU A 188 1.33 12.39 -11.28
N GLU A 189 0.87 11.70 -10.24
CA GLU A 189 1.21 11.90 -8.83
C GLU A 189 2.44 11.08 -8.37
N ASP A 190 3.17 10.45 -9.29
CA ASP A 190 4.35 9.61 -9.04
C ASP A 190 4.11 8.43 -8.07
N VAL A 191 2.87 7.92 -8.00
CA VAL A 191 2.51 6.70 -7.26
C VAL A 191 2.70 5.46 -8.13
N ILE A 192 2.44 5.58 -9.43
CA ILE A 192 2.56 4.51 -10.43
C ILE A 192 3.58 4.95 -11.48
N ASP A 193 4.39 4.00 -11.94
CA ASP A 193 5.34 4.23 -13.01
C ASP A 193 4.64 4.52 -14.34
N ARG A 194 4.91 5.70 -14.90
CA ARG A 194 4.36 6.16 -16.19
C ARG A 194 4.86 5.36 -17.38
N GLU A 195 6.08 4.82 -17.28
CA GLU A 195 6.79 4.18 -18.40
C GLU A 195 6.55 2.68 -18.45
N SER A 196 6.19 2.03 -17.33
CA SER A 196 5.96 0.59 -17.26
C SER A 196 4.69 0.12 -17.98
N GLY A 197 3.87 1.06 -18.44
CA GLY A 197 2.63 0.79 -19.16
C GLY A 197 1.46 0.46 -18.22
N ILE A 198 0.45 1.35 -18.23
CA ILE A 198 -0.83 1.12 -17.56
C ILE A 198 -1.77 0.45 -18.55
N SER A 199 -2.29 -0.71 -18.21
CA SER A 199 -3.31 -1.36 -19.04
C SER A 199 -4.54 -1.73 -18.20
N VAL A 200 -5.72 -1.40 -18.71
CA VAL A 200 -7.00 -1.76 -18.11
C VAL A 200 -7.89 -2.31 -19.20
N ALA A 201 -8.45 -3.49 -19.00
CA ALA A 201 -9.31 -4.12 -19.98
C ALA A 201 -10.36 -5.03 -19.33
N VAL A 202 -11.38 -5.39 -20.09
CA VAL A 202 -12.25 -6.49 -19.71
C VAL A 202 -11.44 -7.78 -19.66
N ASP A 203 -11.49 -8.50 -18.54
CA ASP A 203 -10.84 -9.80 -18.39
C ASP A 203 -11.57 -10.87 -19.20
N VAL A 204 -11.04 -11.13 -20.39
CA VAL A 204 -11.58 -12.11 -21.32
C VAL A 204 -11.47 -13.52 -20.79
N ALA A 205 -10.35 -13.84 -20.08
CA ALA A 205 -10.13 -15.18 -19.55
C ALA A 205 -11.14 -15.51 -18.44
N ALA A 206 -11.32 -14.60 -17.49
CA ALA A 206 -12.33 -14.74 -16.45
C ALA A 206 -13.75 -14.80 -17.01
N MET A 207 -14.04 -14.00 -18.06
CA MET A 207 -15.36 -14.01 -18.72
C MET A 207 -15.62 -15.33 -19.46
N ARG A 208 -14.62 -15.90 -20.14
CA ARG A 208 -14.71 -17.23 -20.76
C ARG A 208 -14.99 -18.30 -19.71
N ALA A 209 -14.19 -18.33 -18.63
CA ALA A 209 -14.36 -19.28 -17.54
C ALA A 209 -15.77 -19.21 -16.93
N ALA A 210 -16.32 -17.99 -16.74
CA ALA A 210 -17.69 -17.83 -16.23
C ALA A 210 -18.76 -18.40 -17.17
N TRP A 211 -18.65 -18.19 -18.49
CA TRP A 211 -19.58 -18.76 -19.47
C TRP A 211 -19.46 -20.28 -19.58
N GLU A 212 -18.24 -20.82 -19.60
CA GLU A 212 -17.98 -22.25 -19.64
C GLU A 212 -18.45 -22.96 -18.36
N GLY A 213 -18.23 -22.35 -17.21
CA GLY A 213 -18.78 -22.83 -15.93
C GLY A 213 -20.30 -22.81 -15.88
N ALA A 214 -20.96 -21.98 -16.69
CA ALA A 214 -22.42 -21.97 -16.87
C ALA A 214 -22.90 -22.89 -18.00
N GLY A 215 -22.02 -23.72 -18.58
CA GLY A 215 -22.35 -24.67 -19.64
C GLY A 215 -22.43 -24.07 -21.04
N THR A 216 -21.94 -22.86 -21.27
CA THR A 216 -21.92 -22.21 -22.58
C THR A 216 -20.51 -22.16 -23.11
N SER A 217 -20.18 -22.89 -24.19
CA SER A 217 -18.83 -22.84 -24.80
C SER A 217 -18.57 -21.46 -25.42
N THR A 218 -17.34 -20.99 -25.22
CA THR A 218 -16.83 -19.77 -25.85
C THR A 218 -15.68 -20.02 -26.82
N ALA A 219 -15.34 -21.28 -27.09
CA ALA A 219 -14.17 -21.69 -27.87
C ALA A 219 -14.14 -21.08 -29.29
N GLU A 220 -15.30 -20.96 -29.94
CA GLU A 220 -15.43 -20.42 -31.28
C GLU A 220 -15.52 -18.88 -31.33
N LEU A 221 -15.56 -18.22 -30.18
CA LEU A 221 -15.71 -16.76 -30.11
C LEU A 221 -14.33 -16.08 -30.07
N SER A 222 -14.15 -15.05 -30.87
CA SER A 222 -13.00 -14.15 -30.73
C SER A 222 -13.07 -13.36 -29.42
N ASP A 223 -11.97 -12.83 -28.97
CA ASP A 223 -11.92 -12.01 -27.74
C ASP A 223 -12.83 -10.77 -27.83
N ALA A 224 -12.90 -10.16 -29.02
CA ALA A 224 -13.81 -9.04 -29.26
C ALA A 224 -15.30 -9.44 -29.13
N GLN A 225 -15.64 -10.66 -29.51
CA GLN A 225 -17.01 -11.18 -29.37
C GLN A 225 -17.28 -11.54 -27.88
N VAL A 226 -16.31 -12.11 -27.16
CA VAL A 226 -16.43 -12.40 -25.73
C VAL A 226 -16.61 -11.12 -24.93
N LYS A 227 -15.83 -10.06 -25.19
CA LYS A 227 -15.99 -8.74 -24.55
C LYS A 227 -17.40 -8.15 -24.69
N LYS A 228 -18.08 -8.43 -25.79
CA LYS A 228 -19.48 -8.00 -26.03
C LYS A 228 -20.53 -8.90 -25.37
N LYS A 229 -20.15 -10.12 -25.01
CA LYS A 229 -21.05 -11.10 -24.41
C LYS A 229 -20.99 -11.02 -22.88
N THR A 230 -21.60 -9.98 -22.31
CA THR A 230 -21.62 -9.75 -20.86
C THR A 230 -22.24 -10.94 -20.09
N PHE A 231 -21.66 -11.28 -18.94
CA PHE A 231 -22.11 -12.42 -18.13
C PHE A 231 -23.00 -11.95 -16.98
N ARG A 232 -24.31 -12.21 -17.08
CA ARG A 232 -25.30 -11.94 -16.01
C ARG A 232 -25.11 -10.54 -15.37
N SER A 233 -24.88 -10.49 -14.03
CA SER A 233 -24.63 -9.26 -13.27
C SER A 233 -23.15 -9.04 -12.91
N GLN A 234 -22.26 -9.89 -13.41
CA GLN A 234 -20.84 -9.86 -13.08
C GLN A 234 -20.05 -9.06 -14.11
N VAL A 235 -19.10 -8.28 -13.61
CA VAL A 235 -18.14 -7.51 -14.39
C VAL A 235 -16.74 -8.04 -14.09
N PHE A 236 -15.99 -8.36 -15.13
CA PHE A 236 -14.63 -8.87 -15.04
C PHE A 236 -13.69 -7.84 -15.66
N VAL A 237 -12.79 -7.28 -14.86
CA VAL A 237 -11.81 -6.29 -15.30
C VAL A 237 -10.44 -6.73 -14.82
N ALA A 238 -9.46 -6.70 -15.72
CA ALA A 238 -8.05 -6.86 -15.40
C ALA A 238 -7.36 -5.50 -15.57
N ALA A 239 -6.57 -5.13 -14.57
CA ALA A 239 -5.72 -3.95 -14.61
C ALA A 239 -4.27 -4.35 -14.31
N GLN A 240 -3.34 -3.71 -14.99
CA GLN A 240 -1.91 -3.86 -14.76
C GLN A 240 -1.29 -2.47 -14.63
N ALA A 241 -0.55 -2.27 -13.57
CA ALA A 241 0.24 -1.07 -13.29
C ALA A 241 1.40 -1.47 -12.38
N HIS A 242 2.47 -0.69 -12.41
CA HIS A 242 3.62 -0.86 -11.52
C HIS A 242 3.64 0.27 -10.51
N VAL A 243 3.59 -0.05 -9.21
CA VAL A 243 3.71 0.92 -8.12
C VAL A 243 5.17 1.31 -7.98
N LEU A 244 5.45 2.61 -7.88
CA LEU A 244 6.80 3.10 -7.66
C LEU A 244 7.23 2.92 -6.20
N ASP A 245 8.49 2.56 -6.01
CA ASP A 245 9.16 2.60 -4.70
C ASP A 245 9.97 3.90 -4.55
N ALA A 246 10.21 4.32 -3.32
CA ALA A 246 11.03 5.49 -3.03
C ALA A 246 12.52 5.20 -3.24
N MET A 247 13.30 6.24 -3.54
CA MET A 247 14.77 6.14 -3.57
C MET A 247 15.32 6.01 -2.14
N GLU A 248 15.76 4.82 -1.77
CA GLU A 248 16.25 4.53 -0.42
C GLU A 248 17.72 4.15 -0.37
N ASP A 249 18.29 3.64 -1.47
CA ASP A 249 19.67 3.18 -1.55
C ASP A 249 20.43 3.87 -2.67
N MET A 250 21.64 4.36 -2.39
CA MET A 250 22.51 5.01 -3.37
C MET A 250 23.84 4.24 -3.53
N LYS A 251 24.18 3.88 -4.77
CA LYS A 251 25.51 3.41 -5.13
C LYS A 251 26.16 4.43 -6.06
N MET A 252 27.28 5.03 -5.65
CA MET A 252 28.00 6.00 -6.45
C MET A 252 29.44 5.52 -6.70
N VAL A 253 29.87 5.55 -7.96
CA VAL A 253 31.27 5.33 -8.32
C VAL A 253 31.84 6.68 -8.75
N PHE A 254 32.85 7.16 -8.02
CA PHE A 254 33.55 8.38 -8.34
C PHE A 254 34.95 8.03 -8.88
N THR A 255 35.25 8.39 -10.16
CA THR A 255 36.56 8.17 -10.79
C THR A 255 37.22 9.52 -10.95
N MET A 256 38.39 9.68 -10.33
CA MET A 256 39.27 10.81 -10.62
C MET A 256 40.19 10.45 -11.79
N GLY A 257 40.16 11.26 -12.86
CA GLY A 257 41.07 11.18 -14.02
C GLY A 257 42.34 11.99 -13.83
#